data_a896a7cf7725951c5074c0d065ccf8e0
#
_entry.id   a896a7cf7725951c5074c0d065ccf8e0
#
_cell.length_a   1.000
_cell.length_b   1.000
_cell.length_c   1.000
_cell.angle_alpha   90.00
_cell.angle_beta   90.00
_cell.angle_gamma   90.00
#
_symmetry.space_group_name_H-M   'P 1'
#
loop_
_entity.id
_entity.type
_entity.pdbx_description
1 polymer ?
#
loop_
_entity_poly.entity_id
_entity_poly.type
_entity_poly.pdbx_seq_one_letter_code
_entity_poly.pdbx_strand_id
1 'polypeptide(L)'
;MLRSEDFFTAVRFGVRTGSRRLVIHYYSADEIGETTPPPALVGVVVPKKQVSRATHRNRIKRRVRALMSARVDGIEPGARVVVRGLAGAEGATSDELGADLDRLLTRCREATRRTRRTGGPGRGRR
;
A
#
# COMPACT_ATOMS: atom_id res chain seq x y z
N MET A 1 0.88 12.82 -5.02
CA MET A 1 0.91 11.72 -5.95
C MET A 1 2.22 10.95 -5.88
N LEU A 2 2.15 9.66 -6.02
CA LEU A 2 3.32 8.81 -5.88
C LEU A 2 4.21 8.89 -7.11
N ARG A 3 5.47 9.16 -6.90
CA ARG A 3 6.41 9.20 -8.00
C ARG A 3 7.10 7.86 -8.17
N SER A 4 7.82 7.69 -9.29
CA SER A 4 8.54 6.44 -9.53
C SER A 4 9.47 6.09 -8.39
N GLU A 5 10.18 7.07 -7.84
CA GLU A 5 11.08 6.82 -6.73
C GLU A 5 10.33 6.32 -5.51
N ASP A 6 9.17 6.92 -5.24
CA ASP A 6 8.37 6.52 -4.08
C ASP A 6 7.84 5.12 -4.26
N PHE A 7 7.41 4.80 -5.48
CA PHE A 7 6.94 3.47 -5.79
C PHE A 7 8.05 2.45 -5.57
N PHE A 8 9.21 2.74 -6.10
CA PHE A 8 10.37 1.87 -5.97
C PHE A 8 10.74 1.66 -4.52
N THR A 9 10.76 2.75 -3.75
CA THR A 9 11.10 2.69 -2.33
C THR A 9 10.12 1.80 -1.57
N ALA A 10 8.82 1.98 -1.82
CA ALA A 10 7.81 1.20 -1.12
C ALA A 10 7.92 -0.27 -1.46
N VAL A 11 8.13 -0.59 -2.72
CA VAL A 11 8.20 -1.98 -3.15
C VAL A 11 9.47 -2.65 -2.64
N ARG A 12 10.58 -1.92 -2.67
CA ARG A 12 11.85 -2.52 -2.31
C ARG A 12 12.08 -2.57 -0.81
N PHE A 13 11.73 -1.51 -0.10
CA PHE A 13 12.05 -1.41 1.32
C PHE A 13 10.86 -1.51 2.25
N GLY A 14 9.67 -1.50 1.72
CA GLY A 14 8.49 -1.51 2.56
C GLY A 14 8.10 -2.90 3.01
N VAL A 15 7.16 -2.91 3.94
CA VAL A 15 6.54 -4.15 4.37
C VAL A 15 5.53 -4.56 3.30
N ARG A 16 5.47 -5.84 3.00
CA ARG A 16 4.56 -6.34 2.00
C ARG A 16 3.54 -7.26 2.64
N THR A 17 2.26 -7.00 2.39
CA THR A 17 1.21 -7.91 2.80
C THR A 17 0.30 -8.17 1.61
N GLY A 18 -0.36 -9.30 1.61
CA GLY A 18 -1.18 -9.61 0.45
C GLY A 18 -2.30 -10.59 0.71
N SER A 19 -3.29 -10.52 -0.15
CA SER A 19 -4.35 -11.48 -0.24
C SER A 19 -4.40 -11.90 -1.71
N ARG A 20 -5.37 -12.71 -2.10
CA ARG A 20 -5.43 -13.06 -3.51
C ARG A 20 -6.02 -11.95 -4.37
N ARG A 21 -6.56 -10.91 -3.76
CA ARG A 21 -7.11 -9.78 -4.50
C ARG A 21 -6.15 -8.62 -4.59
N LEU A 22 -5.40 -8.36 -3.52
CA LEU A 22 -4.56 -7.17 -3.44
C LEU A 22 -3.26 -7.47 -2.73
N VAL A 23 -2.24 -6.68 -3.07
CA VAL A 23 -0.98 -6.69 -2.33
C VAL A 23 -0.70 -5.24 -1.96
N ILE A 24 -0.28 -5.02 -0.73
CA ILE A 24 0.09 -3.68 -0.27
C ILE A 24 1.57 -3.68 0.09
N HIS A 25 2.28 -2.68 -0.45
CA HIS A 25 3.65 -2.38 -0.05
C HIS A 25 3.58 -1.10 0.77
N TYR A 26 4.05 -1.15 1.99
CA TYR A 26 3.90 -0.04 2.93
C TYR A 26 5.27 0.32 3.48
N TYR A 27 5.72 1.52 3.15
CA TYR A 27 7.01 1.99 3.62
C TYR A 27 6.79 3.22 4.49
N SER A 28 7.32 3.19 5.70
CA SER A 28 7.21 4.30 6.61
C SER A 28 8.61 4.78 6.94
N ALA A 29 8.92 5.97 6.48
CA ALA A 29 10.21 6.55 6.79
C ALA A 29 10.21 6.99 8.22
N ASP A 30 11.27 6.68 8.89
CA ASP A 30 11.32 7.10 10.17
C ASP A 30 11.76 8.39 10.27
N GLU A 31 11.79 9.14 10.03
CA GLU A 31 12.21 10.27 9.95
C GLU A 31 12.36 11.10 10.50
N ILE A 32 12.81 11.78 10.76
CA ILE A 32 13.22 12.46 11.23
C ILE A 32 13.38 13.67 11.05
N GLY A 33 13.05 14.23 10.88
CA GLY A 33 13.29 15.36 10.70
C GLY A 33 13.03 16.34 11.33
N GLU A 34 13.44 17.36 11.17
CA GLU A 34 13.08 18.39 11.84
C GLU A 34 11.93 19.02 11.28
N THR A 35 11.50 18.76 10.16
CA THR A 35 10.36 19.43 9.61
C THR A 35 9.16 18.53 9.69
N THR A 36 8.02 19.09 9.45
CA THR A 36 6.80 18.32 9.36
C THR A 36 6.90 17.32 8.22
N PRO A 37 6.59 16.07 8.46
CA PRO A 37 6.67 15.09 7.38
C PRO A 37 5.61 15.38 6.32
N PRO A 38 5.86 15.02 5.09
CA PRO A 38 4.87 15.20 4.05
C PRO A 38 3.68 14.27 4.29
N PRO A 39 2.55 14.56 3.66
CA PRO A 39 1.42 13.64 3.80
C PRO A 39 1.75 12.28 3.20
N ALA A 40 1.01 11.28 3.61
CA ALA A 40 1.17 9.95 3.07
C ALA A 40 0.88 9.97 1.57
N LEU A 41 1.65 9.19 0.83
CA LEU A 41 1.46 9.08 -0.61
C LEU A 41 0.97 7.68 -0.93
N VAL A 42 -0.05 7.59 -1.77
CA VAL A 42 -0.65 6.32 -2.13
C VAL A 42 -0.68 6.18 -3.64
N GLY A 43 -0.23 5.05 -4.13
CA GLY A 43 -0.31 4.75 -5.54
C GLY A 43 -1.05 3.43 -5.73
N VAL A 44 -1.78 3.33 -6.84
CA VAL A 44 -2.51 2.12 -7.16
C VAL A 44 -2.09 1.66 -8.53
N VAL A 45 -1.70 0.40 -8.63
CA VAL A 45 -1.33 -0.19 -9.91
C VAL A 45 -2.07 -1.51 -10.10
N VAL A 46 -2.44 -1.79 -11.31
CA VAL A 46 -3.03 -3.08 -11.64
C VAL A 46 -2.28 -3.60 -12.86
N PRO A 47 -1.38 -4.57 -12.67
CA PRO A 47 -0.56 -5.06 -13.78
C PRO A 47 -1.40 -5.72 -14.86
N LYS A 48 -0.99 -5.50 -16.09
CA LYS A 48 -1.66 -6.08 -17.23
C LYS A 48 -1.68 -7.61 -17.17
N LYS A 49 -0.65 -8.20 -16.61
CA LYS A 49 -0.60 -9.65 -16.48
C LYS A 49 -1.64 -10.19 -15.53
N GLN A 50 -2.06 -9.38 -14.58
CA GLN A 50 -3.06 -9.81 -13.62
C GLN A 50 -4.48 -9.58 -14.13
N VAL A 51 -4.72 -8.45 -14.77
CA VAL A 51 -6.03 -8.12 -15.31
C VAL A 51 -5.81 -7.56 -16.71
N SER A 52 -6.12 -8.36 -17.72
CA SER A 52 -5.73 -8.02 -19.08
C SER A 52 -6.55 -6.89 -19.71
N ARG A 53 -7.81 -6.75 -19.33
CA ARG A 53 -8.66 -5.74 -19.95
C ARG A 53 -8.46 -4.38 -19.30
N ALA A 54 -8.19 -3.37 -20.13
CA ALA A 54 -7.96 -2.02 -19.63
C ALA A 54 -9.15 -1.47 -18.86
N THR A 55 -10.37 -1.74 -19.33
CA THR A 55 -11.56 -1.25 -18.65
C THR A 55 -11.69 -1.85 -17.25
N HIS A 56 -11.34 -3.11 -17.13
CA HIS A 56 -11.40 -3.78 -15.82
C HIS A 56 -10.31 -3.24 -14.90
N ARG A 57 -9.11 -3.01 -15.42
CA ARG A 57 -8.04 -2.41 -14.61
C ARG A 57 -8.45 -1.06 -14.11
N ASN A 58 -9.04 -0.24 -14.96
CA ASN A 58 -9.47 1.10 -14.57
C ASN A 58 -10.55 1.07 -13.51
N ARG A 59 -11.46 0.11 -13.60
CA ARG A 59 -12.52 -0.05 -12.61
C ARG A 59 -11.92 -0.38 -11.24
N ILE A 60 -10.97 -1.31 -11.21
CA ILE A 60 -10.32 -1.70 -9.98
C ILE A 60 -9.56 -0.50 -9.40
N LYS A 61 -8.81 0.21 -10.23
CA LYS A 61 -8.08 1.38 -9.77
C LYS A 61 -9.00 2.42 -9.15
N ARG A 62 -10.13 2.69 -9.80
CA ARG A 62 -11.07 3.68 -9.27
C ARG A 62 -11.63 3.26 -7.92
N ARG A 63 -12.01 2.00 -7.80
CA ARG A 63 -12.54 1.51 -6.53
C ARG A 63 -11.52 1.57 -5.42
N VAL A 64 -10.31 1.13 -5.72
CA VAL A 64 -9.26 1.12 -4.70
C VAL A 64 -8.87 2.53 -4.31
N ARG A 65 -8.78 3.45 -5.28
CA ARG A 65 -8.46 4.84 -4.96
C ARG A 65 -9.51 5.46 -4.06
N ALA A 66 -10.78 5.22 -4.35
CA ALA A 66 -11.86 5.76 -3.52
C ALA A 66 -11.78 5.19 -2.11
N LEU A 67 -11.53 3.89 -2.00
CA LEU A 67 -11.44 3.25 -0.71
C LEU A 67 -10.23 3.75 0.08
N MET A 68 -9.10 3.92 -0.60
CA MET A 68 -7.90 4.42 0.06
C MET A 68 -8.05 5.88 0.47
N SER A 69 -8.77 6.66 -0.31
CA SER A 69 -9.02 8.05 0.02
C SER A 69 -9.72 8.17 1.38
N ALA A 70 -10.64 7.26 1.64
CA ALA A 70 -11.35 7.27 2.91
C ALA A 70 -10.47 6.78 4.07
N ARG A 71 -9.35 6.13 3.76
CA ARG A 71 -8.49 5.54 4.78
C ARG A 71 -7.16 6.25 4.97
N VAL A 72 -6.89 7.25 4.14
CA VAL A 72 -5.57 7.89 4.15
C VAL A 72 -5.29 8.60 5.47
N ASP A 73 -6.33 9.07 6.14
CA ASP A 73 -6.13 9.75 7.41
C ASP A 73 -5.59 8.82 8.50
N GLY A 74 -5.79 7.53 8.33
CA GLY A 74 -5.25 6.56 9.28
C GLY A 74 -3.85 6.09 8.93
N ILE A 75 -3.27 6.63 7.85
CA ILE A 75 -1.93 6.27 7.45
C ILE A 75 -0.99 7.36 7.93
N GLU A 76 0.10 6.96 8.54
CA GLU A 76 0.99 7.94 9.14
C GLU A 76 1.61 8.85 8.10
N PRO A 77 1.82 10.12 8.44
CA PRO A 77 2.45 11.05 7.51
C PRO A 77 3.83 10.54 7.10
N GLY A 78 4.16 10.78 5.86
CA GLY A 78 5.44 10.35 5.33
C GLY A 78 5.45 8.93 4.79
N ALA A 79 4.41 8.16 5.04
CA ALA A 79 4.35 6.80 4.54
C ALA A 79 4.16 6.78 3.02
N ARG A 80 4.69 5.75 2.41
CA ARG A 80 4.49 5.52 0.99
C ARG A 80 3.84 4.17 0.82
N VAL A 81 2.67 4.16 0.20
CA VAL A 81 1.86 2.95 0.11
C VAL A 81 1.56 2.66 -1.35
N VAL A 82 1.85 1.45 -1.78
CA VAL A 82 1.49 1.01 -3.12
C VAL A 82 0.52 -0.15 -2.99
N VAL A 83 -0.63 -0.02 -3.63
CA VAL A 83 -1.62 -1.09 -3.67
C VAL A 83 -1.60 -1.70 -5.06
N ARG A 84 -1.36 -2.98 -5.16
CA ARG A 84 -1.37 -3.69 -6.43
C ARG A 84 -2.61 -4.54 -6.53
N GLY A 85 -3.34 -4.40 -7.62
CA GLY A 85 -4.49 -5.25 -7.88
C GLY A 85 -4.06 -6.53 -8.55
N LEU A 86 -4.56 -7.64 -8.08
CA LEU A 86 -4.25 -8.94 -8.64
C LEU A 86 -5.47 -9.48 -9.38
N ALA A 87 -5.31 -10.62 -10.03
CA ALA A 87 -6.40 -11.21 -10.79
C ALA A 87 -7.65 -11.41 -9.93
N GLY A 88 -7.49 -11.73 -8.67
CA GLY A 88 -8.61 -11.94 -7.77
C GLY A 88 -9.44 -10.69 -7.50
N ALA A 89 -8.91 -9.51 -7.84
CA ALA A 89 -9.67 -8.28 -7.65
C ALA A 89 -10.69 -8.07 -8.75
N GLU A 90 -10.55 -8.78 -9.86
CA GLU A 90 -11.49 -8.63 -10.96
C GLU A 90 -12.84 -9.16 -10.51
N GLY A 91 -13.88 -8.33 -10.64
CA GLY A 91 -15.19 -8.72 -10.18
C GLY A 91 -15.46 -8.54 -8.70
N ALA A 92 -14.44 -8.17 -7.93
CA ALA A 92 -14.65 -7.99 -6.50
C ALA A 92 -15.46 -6.73 -6.24
N THR A 93 -16.30 -6.77 -5.22
CA THR A 93 -17.10 -5.61 -4.84
C THR A 93 -16.25 -4.63 -4.05
N SER A 94 -16.74 -3.40 -3.94
CA SER A 94 -16.05 -2.42 -3.11
C SER A 94 -15.97 -2.86 -1.66
N ASP A 95 -17.01 -3.52 -1.15
CA ASP A 95 -16.98 -4.02 0.22
C ASP A 95 -15.88 -5.06 0.41
N GLU A 96 -15.74 -5.95 -0.56
CA GLU A 96 -14.68 -6.98 -0.48
C GLU A 96 -13.31 -6.36 -0.53
N LEU A 97 -13.11 -5.41 -1.43
CA LEU A 97 -11.83 -4.75 -1.55
C LEU A 97 -11.53 -3.92 -0.30
N GLY A 98 -12.54 -3.25 0.23
CA GLY A 98 -12.38 -2.46 1.46
C GLY A 98 -12.00 -3.33 2.65
N ALA A 99 -12.61 -4.48 2.79
CA ALA A 99 -12.29 -5.39 3.88
C ALA A 99 -10.84 -5.88 3.75
N ASP A 100 -10.41 -6.19 2.53
CA ASP A 100 -9.03 -6.59 2.30
C ASP A 100 -8.07 -5.47 2.65
N LEU A 101 -8.38 -4.24 2.21
CA LEU A 101 -7.52 -3.10 2.52
C LEU A 101 -7.37 -2.90 4.01
N ASP A 102 -8.47 -2.96 4.74
CA ASP A 102 -8.41 -2.77 6.19
C ASP A 102 -7.53 -3.81 6.86
N ARG A 103 -7.71 -5.06 6.46
CA ARG A 103 -6.93 -6.14 7.04
C ARG A 103 -5.46 -6.03 6.70
N LEU A 104 -5.16 -5.74 5.43
CA LEU A 104 -3.78 -5.66 4.99
C LEU A 104 -3.07 -4.44 5.55
N LEU A 105 -3.75 -3.30 5.63
CA LEU A 105 -3.16 -2.10 6.21
C LEU A 105 -2.85 -2.32 7.68
N THR A 106 -3.74 -2.99 8.41
CA THR A 106 -3.50 -3.29 9.80
C THR A 106 -2.25 -4.13 9.96
N ARG A 107 -2.10 -5.15 9.12
CA ARG A 107 -0.91 -6.00 9.16
C ARG A 107 0.35 -5.22 8.84
N CYS A 108 0.27 -4.30 7.88
CA CYS A 108 1.42 -3.48 7.53
C CYS A 108 1.85 -2.61 8.70
N ARG A 109 0.88 -2.00 9.36
CA ARG A 109 1.19 -1.14 10.49
C ARG A 109 1.80 -1.93 11.65
N GLU A 110 1.26 -3.11 11.89
CA GLU A 110 1.80 -3.96 12.94
C GLU A 110 3.22 -4.41 12.63
N ALA A 111 3.47 -4.79 11.40
CA ALA A 111 4.80 -5.22 11.00
C ALA A 111 5.80 -4.08 11.10
N THR A 112 5.39 -2.87 10.69
CA THR A 112 6.24 -1.71 10.78
C THR A 112 6.57 -1.37 12.22
N ARG A 113 5.56 -1.42 13.08
CA ARG A 113 5.75 -1.14 14.50
C ARG A 113 6.68 -2.15 15.14
N ARG A 114 6.53 -3.41 14.77
CA ARG A 114 7.37 -4.47 15.30
C ARG A 114 8.82 -4.26 14.88
N THR A 115 9.04 -3.90 13.63
CA THR A 115 10.38 -3.64 13.14
C THR A 115 11.02 -2.49 13.88
N ARG A 116 10.28 -1.43 14.12
CA ARG A 116 10.83 -0.29 14.86
C ARG A 116 11.13 -0.66 16.30
N ARG A 117 10.27 -1.46 16.88
CA ARG A 117 10.45 -1.80 18.26
C ARG A 117 11.71 -2.63 18.48
N THR A 118 12.04 -3.51 17.55
CA THR A 118 13.24 -4.29 17.68
C THR A 118 14.47 -3.45 17.37
N GLY A 119 14.26 -2.25 16.89
CA GLY A 119 15.36 -1.38 16.61
C GLY A 119 16.13 -1.75 15.40
N GLY A 120 15.78 -2.71 14.76
CA GLY A 120 16.51 -3.14 13.69
C GLY A 120 16.20 -2.44 12.45
N PRO A 121 17.09 -2.04 11.81
CA PRO A 121 16.81 -1.47 10.64
C PRO A 121 16.83 -2.59 9.81
N GLY A 122 16.54 -2.89 9.79
CA GLY A 122 16.51 -3.67 9.21
C GLY A 122 16.76 -4.67 8.72
N ARG A 123 16.81 -4.97 8.65
CA ARG A 123 16.92 -5.58 8.32
C ARG A 123 16.46 -6.24 7.65
N GLY A 124 16.44 -6.41 7.36
CA GLY A 124 16.03 -6.82 6.80
C GLY A 124 15.84 -7.84 6.52
N ARG A 125 16.08 -8.45 6.78
CA ARG A 125 16.00 -9.26 6.62
C ARG A 125 15.51 -10.01 6.26
N ARG A 126 15.55 -10.40 6.32
CA ARG A 126 15.30 -10.95 6.15
C ARG A 126 15.00 -11.32 5.84
#